data_c8a72d2bd040fe8c3798d3270ea62afc
#
_entry.id   c8a72d2bd040fe8c3798d3270ea62afc
#
_cell.length_a   1.000
_cell.length_b   1.000
_cell.length_c   1.000
_cell.angle_alpha   90.00
_cell.angle_beta   90.00
_cell.angle_gamma   90.00
#
_symmetry.space_group_name_H-M   'P 1'
#
loop_
_entity.id
_entity.type
_entity.pdbx_description
1 polymer ?
#
loop_
_entity_poly.entity_id
_entity_poly.type
_entity_poly.pdbx_seq_one_letter_code
_entity_poly.pdbx_strand_id
1 'polypeptide(L)'
;MERIRGLEEYVKNKEYREALGLPKEKMENYELLAQGEYNINYAFTHPVTGKKLLLRVNCGSQMHLQHQIEYEAHALKLIEGSGRTPKVLYVDGSKKILDHGVLVMEYLPGHAMDYHTELMLAAPCLAYIHSVTIPESEEILIHPDNPLKAILEECEEMFKVYLESPLGDEEKKTYIRELLNLGWKRKAEIRLESGYQCCINTELNSTNFLINGEGKSNYLIDWEKPLFGNPAQDLGHFLAPTTTFWKTDVILTSEEIEKFIDAYIKAVGNRFKADMIREHTHAFIPITCLRGITWCAMAWVQYQQPDKLIFNESTFKKLNAYLDMDFLKNIRGYLEP
;
A
#
# COMPACT_ATOMS: atom_id res chain seq x y z
N MET A 1 -13.43 -1.03 -21.54
CA MET A 1 -12.22 -1.87 -21.75
C MET A 1 -11.25 -1.27 -22.78
N GLU A 2 -11.57 -0.15 -23.39
CA GLU A 2 -10.77 0.50 -24.47
C GLU A 2 -9.33 0.87 -24.06
N ARG A 3 -9.02 1.01 -22.76
CA ARG A 3 -7.69 1.39 -22.29
C ARG A 3 -6.62 0.29 -22.37
N ILE A 4 -7.05 -0.97 -22.43
CA ILE A 4 -6.16 -2.13 -22.52
C ILE A 4 -6.46 -2.88 -23.80
N ARG A 5 -5.53 -2.80 -24.75
CA ARG A 5 -5.64 -3.50 -26.01
C ARG A 5 -5.69 -5.02 -25.79
N GLY A 6 -6.66 -5.69 -26.36
CA GLY A 6 -6.83 -7.14 -26.26
C GLY A 6 -7.64 -7.62 -25.04
N LEU A 7 -8.00 -6.73 -24.09
CA LEU A 7 -8.76 -7.13 -22.90
C LEU A 7 -10.14 -7.70 -23.26
N GLU A 8 -10.82 -7.14 -24.27
CA GLU A 8 -12.12 -7.66 -24.72
C GLU A 8 -12.02 -9.09 -25.26
N GLU A 9 -10.95 -9.42 -25.96
CA GLU A 9 -10.70 -10.77 -26.45
C GLU A 9 -10.29 -11.70 -25.31
N TYR A 10 -9.50 -11.19 -24.37
CA TYR A 10 -9.07 -11.93 -23.19
C TYR A 10 -10.26 -12.43 -22.36
N VAL A 11 -11.24 -11.57 -22.03
CA VAL A 11 -12.40 -11.97 -21.22
C VAL A 11 -13.38 -12.91 -21.94
N LYS A 12 -13.24 -13.07 -23.26
CA LYS A 12 -13.94 -14.09 -24.07
C LYS A 12 -13.22 -15.44 -24.09
N ASN A 13 -11.96 -15.47 -23.64
CA ASN A 13 -11.15 -16.68 -23.67
C ASN A 13 -11.80 -17.80 -22.83
N LYS A 14 -11.71 -19.03 -23.36
CA LYS A 14 -12.32 -20.22 -22.75
C LYS A 14 -11.81 -20.48 -21.33
N GLU A 15 -10.49 -20.42 -21.11
CA GLU A 15 -9.87 -20.70 -19.81
C GLU A 15 -10.33 -19.71 -18.74
N TYR A 16 -10.34 -18.41 -19.06
CA TYR A 16 -10.84 -17.36 -18.18
C TYR A 16 -12.30 -17.60 -17.80
N ARG A 17 -13.17 -17.89 -18.79
CA ARG A 17 -14.60 -18.07 -18.57
C ARG A 17 -14.91 -19.34 -17.78
N GLU A 18 -14.24 -20.46 -18.09
CA GLU A 18 -14.42 -21.72 -17.37
C GLU A 18 -13.93 -21.61 -15.90
N ALA A 19 -12.79 -20.97 -15.67
CA ALA A 19 -12.26 -20.77 -14.31
C ALA A 19 -13.19 -19.94 -13.40
N LEU A 20 -13.91 -18.98 -13.98
CA LEU A 20 -14.86 -18.14 -13.26
C LEU A 20 -16.31 -18.66 -13.31
N GLY A 21 -16.60 -19.73 -14.05
CA GLY A 21 -17.97 -20.24 -14.24
C GLY A 21 -18.87 -19.30 -15.04
N LEU A 22 -18.29 -18.51 -15.95
CA LEU A 22 -19.02 -17.56 -16.80
C LEU A 22 -19.64 -18.27 -18.01
N PRO A 23 -20.94 -18.05 -18.35
CA PRO A 23 -21.61 -18.65 -19.49
C PRO A 23 -20.99 -18.16 -20.83
N LYS A 24 -20.87 -19.05 -21.80
CA LYS A 24 -20.30 -18.71 -23.12
C LYS A 24 -21.12 -17.66 -23.88
N GLU A 25 -22.44 -17.66 -23.70
CA GLU A 25 -23.38 -16.89 -24.51
C GLU A 25 -23.74 -15.53 -23.91
N LYS A 26 -23.32 -15.24 -22.67
CA LYS A 26 -23.66 -14.00 -21.98
C LYS A 26 -22.39 -13.26 -21.59
N MET A 27 -22.19 -12.08 -22.20
CA MET A 27 -21.06 -11.19 -21.87
C MET A 27 -21.43 -10.29 -20.71
N GLU A 28 -20.52 -10.13 -19.80
CA GLU A 28 -20.58 -9.20 -18.67
C GLU A 28 -20.24 -7.78 -19.15
N ASN A 29 -20.80 -6.79 -18.48
CA ASN A 29 -20.36 -5.40 -18.63
C ASN A 29 -19.23 -5.09 -17.64
N TYR A 30 -18.07 -4.74 -18.15
CA TYR A 30 -16.89 -4.35 -17.39
C TYR A 30 -16.82 -2.82 -17.33
N GLU A 31 -17.11 -2.25 -16.17
CA GLU A 31 -17.07 -0.82 -15.92
C GLU A 31 -15.73 -0.42 -15.30
N LEU A 32 -15.07 0.61 -15.85
CA LEU A 32 -13.86 1.15 -15.28
C LEU A 32 -14.16 1.68 -13.87
N LEU A 33 -13.51 1.10 -12.87
CA LEU A 33 -13.68 1.48 -11.47
C LEU A 33 -12.61 2.49 -11.02
N ALA A 34 -11.36 2.17 -11.28
CA ALA A 34 -10.23 2.99 -10.87
C ALA A 34 -8.99 2.71 -11.72
N GLN A 35 -8.10 3.67 -11.80
CA GLN A 35 -6.78 3.55 -12.41
C GLN A 35 -5.75 4.11 -11.46
N GLY A 36 -4.79 3.24 -11.04
CA GLY A 36 -3.58 3.60 -10.32
C GLY A 36 -2.38 3.78 -11.25
N GLU A 37 -1.19 3.87 -10.67
CA GLU A 37 0.06 3.97 -11.43
C GLU A 37 0.42 2.65 -12.14
N TYR A 38 0.11 1.50 -11.52
CA TYR A 38 0.49 0.18 -12.01
C TYR A 38 -0.68 -0.75 -12.33
N ASN A 39 -1.90 -0.40 -11.93
CA ASN A 39 -3.08 -1.25 -12.09
C ASN A 39 -4.29 -0.48 -12.62
N ILE A 40 -5.06 -1.16 -13.49
CA ILE A 40 -6.37 -0.71 -13.94
C ILE A 40 -7.41 -1.70 -13.43
N ASN A 41 -8.43 -1.18 -12.74
CA ASN A 41 -9.47 -1.98 -12.11
C ASN A 41 -10.82 -1.78 -12.81
N TYR A 42 -11.49 -2.89 -13.13
CA TYR A 42 -12.83 -2.92 -13.68
C TYR A 42 -13.77 -3.67 -12.73
N ALA A 43 -14.97 -3.17 -12.55
CA ALA A 43 -16.02 -3.89 -11.86
C ALA A 43 -16.94 -4.58 -12.86
N PHE A 44 -17.42 -5.78 -12.53
CA PHE A 44 -18.46 -6.47 -13.30
C PHE A 44 -19.35 -7.31 -12.40
N THR A 45 -20.56 -7.62 -12.88
CA THR A 45 -21.48 -8.50 -12.17
C THR A 45 -21.45 -9.88 -12.79
N HIS A 46 -21.19 -10.90 -11.99
CA HIS A 46 -21.20 -12.29 -12.43
C HIS A 46 -22.62 -12.71 -12.84
N PRO A 47 -22.84 -13.13 -14.10
CA PRO A 47 -24.19 -13.28 -14.67
C PRO A 47 -25.02 -14.41 -14.07
N VAL A 48 -24.36 -15.39 -13.40
CA VAL A 48 -25.02 -16.53 -12.76
C VAL A 48 -25.27 -16.28 -11.27
N THR A 49 -24.25 -15.78 -10.57
CA THR A 49 -24.32 -15.63 -9.11
C THR A 49 -24.88 -14.27 -8.67
N GLY A 50 -24.92 -13.28 -9.56
CA GLY A 50 -25.27 -11.90 -9.25
C GLY A 50 -24.21 -11.17 -8.40
N LYS A 51 -23.12 -11.81 -8.04
CA LYS A 51 -22.05 -11.18 -7.25
C LYS A 51 -21.28 -10.16 -8.07
N LYS A 52 -20.99 -9.02 -7.46
CA LYS A 52 -20.06 -8.03 -8.03
C LYS A 52 -18.63 -8.48 -7.82
N LEU A 53 -17.82 -8.42 -8.86
CA LEU A 53 -16.42 -8.83 -8.88
C LEU A 53 -15.54 -7.70 -9.40
N LEU A 54 -14.25 -7.76 -9.09
CA LEU A 54 -13.24 -6.84 -9.57
C LEU A 54 -12.25 -7.59 -10.46
N LEU A 55 -12.06 -7.08 -11.67
CA LEU A 55 -11.00 -7.45 -12.59
C LEU A 55 -9.88 -6.42 -12.49
N ARG A 56 -8.68 -6.82 -12.07
CA ARG A 56 -7.46 -6.02 -12.05
C ARG A 56 -6.58 -6.42 -13.22
N VAL A 57 -6.14 -5.42 -13.99
CA VAL A 57 -5.13 -5.58 -15.02
C VAL A 57 -3.85 -4.89 -14.55
N ASN A 58 -2.78 -5.67 -14.42
CA ASN A 58 -1.50 -5.18 -13.94
C ASN A 58 -0.63 -4.71 -15.11
N CYS A 59 -0.25 -3.44 -15.10
CA CYS A 59 0.54 -2.78 -16.13
C CYS A 59 2.00 -2.55 -15.74
N GLY A 60 2.38 -2.84 -14.49
CA GLY A 60 3.74 -2.60 -13.99
C GLY A 60 3.96 -3.10 -12.57
N SER A 61 5.14 -2.85 -12.02
CA SER A 61 5.51 -3.23 -10.66
C SER A 61 6.38 -2.15 -10.01
N GLN A 62 5.93 -1.64 -8.87
CA GLN A 62 6.73 -0.77 -8.03
C GLN A 62 7.91 -1.52 -7.39
N MET A 63 7.74 -2.83 -7.17
CA MET A 63 8.77 -3.71 -6.60
C MET A 63 9.71 -4.30 -7.65
N HIS A 64 9.56 -3.92 -8.94
CA HIS A 64 10.32 -4.47 -10.06
C HIS A 64 10.21 -6.00 -10.21
N LEU A 65 9.08 -6.58 -9.79
CA LEU A 65 8.82 -8.01 -9.92
C LEU A 65 8.35 -8.37 -11.33
N GLN A 66 8.88 -9.46 -11.88
CA GLN A 66 8.42 -10.00 -13.16
C GLN A 66 7.01 -10.58 -13.07
N HIS A 67 6.69 -11.19 -11.93
CA HIS A 67 5.44 -11.89 -11.64
C HIS A 67 4.60 -11.13 -10.59
N GLN A 68 4.43 -9.82 -10.78
CA GLN A 68 3.76 -8.94 -9.82
C GLN A 68 2.35 -9.40 -9.47
N ILE A 69 1.56 -9.83 -10.46
CA ILE A 69 0.16 -10.18 -10.23
C ILE A 69 0.00 -11.50 -9.48
N GLU A 70 0.89 -12.47 -9.73
CA GLU A 70 0.93 -13.73 -8.99
C GLU A 70 1.40 -13.49 -7.55
N TYR A 71 2.35 -12.57 -7.35
CA TYR A 71 2.84 -12.19 -6.03
C TYR A 71 1.72 -11.57 -5.18
N GLU A 72 0.96 -10.63 -5.72
CA GLU A 72 -0.21 -10.04 -5.07
C GLU A 72 -1.28 -11.10 -4.77
N ALA A 73 -1.61 -11.94 -5.75
CA ALA A 73 -2.58 -13.01 -5.57
C ALA A 73 -2.15 -14.04 -4.52
N HIS A 74 -0.85 -14.33 -4.42
CA HIS A 74 -0.29 -15.22 -3.41
C HIS A 74 -0.50 -14.64 -2.00
N ALA A 75 -0.11 -13.38 -1.79
CA ALA A 75 -0.31 -12.71 -0.50
C ALA A 75 -1.79 -12.69 -0.08
N LEU A 76 -2.70 -12.31 -0.99
CA LEU A 76 -4.14 -12.32 -0.73
C LEU A 76 -4.66 -13.70 -0.32
N LYS A 77 -4.18 -14.78 -0.94
CA LYS A 77 -4.55 -16.15 -0.57
C LYS A 77 -4.03 -16.53 0.82
N LEU A 78 -2.82 -16.13 1.18
CA LEU A 78 -2.25 -16.38 2.51
C LEU A 78 -3.10 -15.76 3.62
N ILE A 79 -3.59 -14.54 3.41
CA ILE A 79 -4.33 -13.77 4.42
C ILE A 79 -5.85 -13.84 4.28
N GLU A 80 -6.37 -14.65 3.35
CA GLU A 80 -7.82 -14.83 3.13
C GLU A 80 -8.56 -15.21 4.41
N GLY A 81 -7.92 -16.01 5.28
CA GLY A 81 -8.46 -16.44 6.56
C GLY A 81 -8.81 -15.30 7.53
N SER A 82 -8.29 -14.09 7.30
CA SER A 82 -8.65 -12.90 8.07
C SER A 82 -10.11 -12.49 7.88
N GLY A 83 -10.69 -12.78 6.72
CA GLY A 83 -12.00 -12.28 6.28
C GLY A 83 -12.04 -10.76 6.15
N ARG A 84 -10.87 -10.11 5.97
CA ARG A 84 -10.72 -8.64 5.90
C ARG A 84 -10.07 -8.15 4.60
N THR A 85 -9.84 -9.06 3.66
CA THR A 85 -9.22 -8.80 2.36
C THR A 85 -10.04 -9.43 1.24
N PRO A 86 -9.90 -8.97 -0.02
CA PRO A 86 -10.60 -9.58 -1.14
C PRO A 86 -10.15 -11.04 -1.34
N LYS A 87 -11.08 -11.95 -1.60
CA LYS A 87 -10.76 -13.31 -2.03
C LYS A 87 -10.37 -13.34 -3.49
N VAL A 88 -9.31 -14.07 -3.78
CA VAL A 88 -8.85 -14.33 -5.15
C VAL A 88 -9.71 -15.41 -5.78
N LEU A 89 -10.25 -15.12 -6.97
CA LEU A 89 -11.06 -16.03 -7.75
C LEU A 89 -10.31 -16.58 -8.97
N TYR A 90 -9.44 -15.77 -9.57
CA TYR A 90 -8.66 -16.14 -10.74
C TYR A 90 -7.39 -15.29 -10.80
N VAL A 91 -6.29 -15.88 -11.25
CA VAL A 91 -5.04 -15.16 -11.53
C VAL A 91 -4.40 -15.74 -12.78
N ASP A 92 -3.92 -14.87 -13.67
CA ASP A 92 -3.12 -15.22 -14.85
C ASP A 92 -2.00 -14.19 -15.04
N GLY A 93 -0.79 -14.59 -14.73
CA GLY A 93 0.44 -13.82 -15.00
C GLY A 93 1.21 -14.32 -16.20
N SER A 94 0.68 -15.29 -16.94
CA SER A 94 1.38 -15.95 -18.05
C SER A 94 1.70 -15.01 -19.23
N LYS A 95 0.93 -13.95 -19.39
CA LYS A 95 1.02 -12.96 -20.48
C LYS A 95 0.95 -13.58 -21.89
N LYS A 96 0.32 -14.75 -22.02
CA LYS A 96 0.23 -15.48 -23.32
C LYS A 96 -0.81 -14.90 -24.26
N ILE A 97 -1.90 -14.38 -23.73
CA ILE A 97 -3.04 -13.87 -24.50
C ILE A 97 -3.17 -12.37 -24.38
N LEU A 98 -2.87 -11.83 -23.19
CA LEU A 98 -2.83 -10.42 -22.89
C LEU A 98 -1.43 -10.07 -22.38
N ASP A 99 -0.79 -9.01 -22.89
CA ASP A 99 0.56 -8.58 -22.48
C ASP A 99 0.62 -8.04 -21.02
N HIS A 100 -0.40 -8.34 -20.22
CA HIS A 100 -0.60 -7.87 -18.86
C HIS A 100 -1.01 -9.04 -17.95
N GLY A 101 -0.63 -8.96 -16.68
CA GLY A 101 -1.16 -9.86 -15.66
C GLY A 101 -2.62 -9.53 -15.31
N VAL A 102 -3.41 -10.56 -15.03
CA VAL A 102 -4.84 -10.45 -14.72
C VAL A 102 -5.15 -11.09 -13.37
N LEU A 103 -5.91 -10.40 -12.54
CA LEU A 103 -6.40 -10.90 -11.26
C LEU A 103 -7.91 -10.62 -11.15
N VAL A 104 -8.71 -11.63 -10.84
CA VAL A 104 -10.12 -11.45 -10.49
C VAL A 104 -10.31 -11.78 -9.03
N MET A 105 -10.95 -10.86 -8.32
CA MET A 105 -11.18 -10.96 -6.89
C MET A 105 -12.58 -10.45 -6.50
N GLU A 106 -12.97 -10.69 -5.26
CA GLU A 106 -14.21 -10.15 -4.71
C GLU A 106 -14.23 -8.61 -4.78
N TYR A 107 -15.38 -8.07 -5.11
CA TYR A 107 -15.67 -6.65 -4.92
C TYR A 107 -16.22 -6.46 -3.51
N LEU A 108 -15.47 -5.79 -2.65
CA LEU A 108 -15.85 -5.57 -1.26
C LEU A 108 -16.65 -4.28 -1.10
N PRO A 109 -17.69 -4.27 -0.26
CA PRO A 109 -18.48 -3.06 0.05
C PRO A 109 -17.73 -2.16 1.03
N GLY A 110 -18.12 -0.88 1.05
CA GLY A 110 -17.64 0.12 1.97
C GLY A 110 -17.26 1.42 1.27
N HIS A 111 -16.92 2.42 2.05
CA HIS A 111 -16.39 3.70 1.59
C HIS A 111 -14.96 3.91 2.11
N ALA A 112 -14.20 4.80 1.48
CA ALA A 112 -12.88 5.16 1.93
C ALA A 112 -12.93 5.78 3.34
N MET A 113 -12.00 5.40 4.19
CA MET A 113 -11.96 5.82 5.60
C MET A 113 -11.75 7.33 5.76
N ASP A 114 -12.47 7.93 6.69
CA ASP A 114 -12.21 9.27 7.19
C ASP A 114 -11.34 9.21 8.46
N TYR A 115 -10.15 9.80 8.43
CA TYR A 115 -9.25 9.84 9.60
C TYR A 115 -9.85 10.54 10.82
N HIS A 116 -10.72 11.54 10.64
CA HIS A 116 -11.30 12.30 11.77
C HIS A 116 -12.33 11.50 12.57
N THR A 117 -13.08 10.63 11.89
CA THR A 117 -14.24 9.96 12.50
C THR A 117 -14.13 8.44 12.56
N GLU A 118 -13.27 7.84 11.73
CA GLU A 118 -13.26 6.39 11.50
C GLU A 118 -11.89 5.72 11.76
N LEU A 119 -10.86 6.50 12.15
CA LEU A 119 -9.50 6.00 12.37
C LEU A 119 -9.48 4.71 13.22
N MET A 120 -10.23 4.68 14.30
CA MET A 120 -10.24 3.54 15.23
C MET A 120 -10.86 2.27 14.63
N LEU A 121 -11.62 2.36 13.54
CA LEU A 121 -12.22 1.20 12.86
C LEU A 121 -11.19 0.41 12.03
N ALA A 122 -10.07 1.04 11.68
CA ALA A 122 -8.97 0.37 10.98
C ALA A 122 -8.19 -0.58 11.91
N ALA A 123 -8.10 -0.28 13.20
CA ALA A 123 -7.30 -1.06 14.15
C ALA A 123 -7.76 -2.54 14.27
N PRO A 124 -9.04 -2.88 14.45
CA PRO A 124 -9.50 -4.27 14.42
C PRO A 124 -9.29 -4.94 13.06
N CYS A 125 -9.47 -4.20 11.96
CA CYS A 125 -9.25 -4.72 10.61
C CYS A 125 -7.81 -5.22 10.45
N LEU A 126 -6.83 -4.38 10.79
CA LEU A 126 -5.41 -4.73 10.75
C LEU A 126 -5.08 -5.87 11.71
N ALA A 127 -5.61 -5.83 12.94
CA ALA A 127 -5.37 -6.89 13.93
C ALA A 127 -5.83 -8.27 13.44
N TYR A 128 -6.96 -8.36 12.72
CA TYR A 128 -7.43 -9.61 12.11
C TYR A 128 -6.49 -10.08 10.99
N ILE A 129 -6.05 -9.18 10.12
CA ILE A 129 -5.14 -9.51 9.01
C ILE A 129 -3.80 -9.98 9.56
N HIS A 130 -3.19 -9.21 10.44
CA HIS A 130 -1.89 -9.53 11.02
C HIS A 130 -1.89 -10.77 11.91
N SER A 131 -3.06 -11.22 12.36
CA SER A 131 -3.20 -12.46 13.16
C SER A 131 -3.26 -13.74 12.33
N VAL A 132 -3.26 -13.64 10.99
CA VAL A 132 -3.21 -14.84 10.15
C VAL A 132 -1.80 -15.44 10.23
N THR A 133 -1.75 -16.70 10.65
CA THR A 133 -0.48 -17.43 10.71
C THR A 133 0.03 -17.73 9.29
N ILE A 134 1.22 -17.30 9.01
CA ILE A 134 1.91 -17.61 7.75
C ILE A 134 2.64 -18.96 7.91
N PRO A 135 2.53 -19.88 6.94
CA PRO A 135 3.23 -21.16 7.02
C PRO A 135 4.76 -20.98 7.09
N GLU A 136 5.44 -21.84 7.86
CA GLU A 136 6.91 -21.86 7.94
C GLU A 136 7.59 -22.14 6.58
N SER A 137 6.85 -22.79 5.66
CA SER A 137 7.30 -23.07 4.29
C SER A 137 7.10 -21.90 3.33
N GLU A 138 6.70 -20.71 3.82
CA GLU A 138 6.53 -19.52 2.99
C GLU A 138 7.88 -18.96 2.57
N GLU A 139 8.13 -18.94 1.26
CA GLU A 139 9.39 -18.48 0.66
C GLU A 139 9.17 -17.43 -0.45
N ILE A 140 7.91 -17.12 -0.78
CA ILE A 140 7.56 -16.21 -1.88
C ILE A 140 7.56 -14.77 -1.41
N LEU A 141 7.00 -14.50 -0.22
CA LEU A 141 6.96 -13.14 0.30
C LEU A 141 8.37 -12.64 0.63
N ILE A 142 8.68 -11.46 0.11
CA ILE A 142 9.95 -10.80 0.41
C ILE A 142 10.00 -10.49 1.91
N HIS A 143 11.11 -10.90 2.55
CA HIS A 143 11.38 -10.69 3.96
C HIS A 143 12.70 -9.96 4.15
N PRO A 144 12.70 -8.63 4.34
CA PRO A 144 13.92 -7.87 4.59
C PRO A 144 14.52 -8.22 5.95
N ASP A 145 15.81 -8.62 5.98
CA ASP A 145 16.55 -8.88 7.23
C ASP A 145 16.57 -7.67 8.16
N ASN A 146 16.62 -6.48 7.60
CA ASN A 146 16.57 -5.21 8.32
C ASN A 146 15.63 -4.23 7.62
N PRO A 147 14.35 -4.20 8.04
CA PRO A 147 13.33 -3.41 7.33
C PRO A 147 13.59 -1.89 7.40
N LEU A 148 14.12 -1.35 8.50
CA LEU A 148 14.47 0.08 8.58
C LEU A 148 15.58 0.45 7.60
N LYS A 149 16.57 -0.43 7.45
CA LYS A 149 17.65 -0.25 6.47
C LYS A 149 17.10 -0.30 5.05
N ALA A 150 16.26 -1.29 4.75
CA ALA A 150 15.67 -1.44 3.42
C ALA A 150 14.86 -0.20 3.01
N ILE A 151 14.05 0.36 3.93
CA ILE A 151 13.31 1.60 3.66
C ILE A 151 14.26 2.78 3.41
N LEU A 152 15.33 2.91 4.19
CA LEU A 152 16.29 4.00 4.00
C LEU A 152 17.07 3.87 2.69
N GLU A 153 17.42 2.65 2.27
CA GLU A 153 18.04 2.40 0.97
C GLU A 153 17.10 2.79 -0.18
N GLU A 154 15.81 2.43 -0.09
CA GLU A 154 14.77 2.90 -1.02
C GLU A 154 14.69 4.45 -1.04
N CYS A 155 14.77 5.09 0.12
CA CYS A 155 14.79 6.56 0.23
C CYS A 155 15.99 7.17 -0.52
N GLU A 156 17.18 6.60 -0.37
CA GLU A 156 18.39 7.09 -1.06
C GLU A 156 18.27 6.99 -2.59
N GLU A 157 17.72 5.87 -3.09
CA GLU A 157 17.50 5.70 -4.53
C GLU A 157 16.49 6.70 -5.08
N MET A 158 15.37 6.90 -4.39
CA MET A 158 14.36 7.88 -4.78
C MET A 158 14.92 9.32 -4.72
N PHE A 159 15.62 9.64 -3.64
CA PHE A 159 16.19 10.98 -3.47
C PHE A 159 17.26 11.31 -4.51
N LYS A 160 18.02 10.32 -4.98
CA LYS A 160 19.03 10.49 -6.02
C LYS A 160 18.45 11.16 -7.27
N VAL A 161 17.22 10.81 -7.66
CA VAL A 161 16.53 11.41 -8.81
C VAL A 161 16.35 12.93 -8.62
N TYR A 162 15.97 13.38 -7.42
CA TYR A 162 15.82 14.80 -7.12
C TYR A 162 17.18 15.50 -6.97
N LEU A 163 18.13 14.84 -6.32
CA LEU A 163 19.47 15.37 -6.08
C LEU A 163 20.21 15.68 -7.40
N GLU A 164 20.15 14.75 -8.34
CA GLU A 164 20.82 14.86 -9.65
C GLU A 164 20.05 15.76 -10.64
N SER A 165 18.79 16.09 -10.37
CA SER A 165 17.98 16.90 -11.25
C SER A 165 18.43 18.38 -11.21
N PRO A 166 18.65 19.01 -12.37
CA PRO A 166 18.92 20.45 -12.45
C PRO A 166 17.70 21.31 -12.07
N LEU A 167 16.51 20.71 -11.98
CA LEU A 167 15.27 21.39 -11.60
C LEU A 167 15.09 21.43 -10.08
N GLY A 168 15.83 20.62 -9.33
CA GLY A 168 15.73 20.56 -7.87
C GLY A 168 16.30 21.80 -7.20
N ASP A 169 15.62 22.29 -6.17
CA ASP A 169 16.04 23.41 -5.34
C ASP A 169 17.20 23.01 -4.43
N GLU A 170 18.30 23.77 -4.41
CA GLU A 170 19.53 23.41 -3.69
C GLU A 170 19.37 23.45 -2.14
N GLU A 171 18.54 24.35 -1.62
CA GLU A 171 18.23 24.40 -0.19
C GLU A 171 17.48 23.14 0.22
N LYS A 172 16.48 22.74 -0.56
CA LYS A 172 15.69 21.53 -0.30
C LYS A 172 16.55 20.27 -0.47
N LYS A 173 17.41 20.20 -1.47
CA LYS A 173 18.38 19.09 -1.62
C LYS A 173 19.23 18.94 -0.37
N THR A 174 19.80 20.03 0.11
CA THR A 174 20.63 20.05 1.31
C THR A 174 19.82 19.59 2.52
N TYR A 175 18.63 20.12 2.71
CA TYR A 175 17.78 19.81 3.86
C TYR A 175 17.30 18.36 3.85
N ILE A 176 16.86 17.84 2.71
CA ILE A 176 16.46 16.41 2.61
C ILE A 176 17.65 15.49 2.88
N ARG A 177 18.86 15.84 2.42
CA ARG A 177 20.08 15.10 2.75
C ARG A 177 20.35 15.08 4.26
N GLU A 178 20.15 16.19 4.96
CA GLU A 178 20.26 16.24 6.43
C GLU A 178 19.23 15.33 7.10
N LEU A 179 17.95 15.34 6.63
CA LEU A 179 16.92 14.46 7.14
C LEU A 179 17.27 12.98 6.95
N LEU A 180 17.80 12.59 5.79
CA LEU A 180 18.26 11.22 5.54
C LEU A 180 19.40 10.83 6.47
N ASN A 181 20.37 11.73 6.71
CA ASN A 181 21.45 11.47 7.65
C ASN A 181 20.95 11.27 9.09
N LEU A 182 19.93 12.03 9.52
CA LEU A 182 19.23 11.80 10.79
C LEU A 182 18.54 10.43 10.84
N GLY A 183 17.89 10.03 9.75
CA GLY A 183 17.27 8.71 9.63
C GLY A 183 18.27 7.58 9.79
N TRP A 184 19.42 7.66 9.11
CA TRP A 184 20.49 6.68 9.25
C TRP A 184 21.08 6.64 10.65
N LYS A 185 21.28 7.80 11.29
CA LYS A 185 21.72 7.87 12.69
C LYS A 185 20.71 7.20 13.61
N ARG A 186 19.40 7.55 13.49
CA ARG A 186 18.34 6.94 14.28
C ARG A 186 18.25 5.44 14.09
N LYS A 187 18.35 4.95 12.85
CA LYS A 187 18.40 3.51 12.54
C LYS A 187 19.57 2.81 13.24
N ALA A 188 20.72 3.45 13.36
CA ALA A 188 21.89 2.86 14.04
C ALA A 188 21.67 2.68 15.55
N GLU A 189 20.83 3.52 16.16
CA GLU A 189 20.47 3.48 17.58
C GLU A 189 19.32 2.50 17.89
N ILE A 190 18.46 2.20 16.89
CA ILE A 190 17.29 1.32 17.04
C ILE A 190 17.70 -0.13 16.77
N ARG A 191 17.34 -1.01 17.69
CA ARG A 191 17.34 -2.45 17.49
C ARG A 191 15.91 -2.93 17.49
N LEU A 192 15.42 -3.34 16.32
CA LEU A 192 14.16 -4.08 16.26
C LEU A 192 14.47 -5.49 16.75
N GLU A 193 14.02 -5.81 17.96
CA GLU A 193 14.09 -7.19 18.45
C GLU A 193 13.23 -8.09 17.56
N SER A 194 13.61 -9.39 17.51
CA SER A 194 12.82 -10.40 16.80
C SER A 194 11.44 -10.49 17.43
N GLY A 195 10.46 -9.89 16.79
CA GLY A 195 9.06 -9.90 17.16
C GLY A 195 8.23 -10.84 16.30
N TYR A 196 6.92 -10.81 16.53
CA TYR A 196 5.96 -11.49 15.67
C TYR A 196 6.07 -10.99 14.22
N GLN A 197 5.98 -11.91 13.28
CA GLN A 197 6.05 -11.66 11.84
C GLN A 197 4.75 -12.13 11.18
N CYS A 198 4.26 -11.37 10.22
CA CYS A 198 3.04 -11.65 9.47
C CYS A 198 3.13 -11.09 8.04
N CYS A 199 2.13 -11.34 7.22
CA CYS A 199 1.99 -10.63 5.95
C CYS A 199 1.53 -9.20 6.25
N ILE A 200 2.32 -8.21 5.83
CA ILE A 200 2.06 -6.77 5.95
C ILE A 200 1.82 -6.15 4.58
N ASN A 201 1.07 -5.04 4.53
CA ASN A 201 0.67 -4.38 3.28
C ASN A 201 1.72 -3.37 2.76
N THR A 202 2.34 -2.61 3.66
CA THR A 202 3.35 -1.55 3.44
C THR A 202 2.90 -0.28 2.72
N GLU A 203 1.67 -0.22 2.22
CA GLU A 203 1.10 0.93 1.46
C GLU A 203 -0.21 1.44 2.07
N LEU A 204 -0.40 1.24 3.38
CA LEU A 204 -1.63 1.62 4.08
C LEU A 204 -1.91 3.13 3.97
N ASN A 205 -3.12 3.47 3.55
CA ASN A 205 -3.65 4.83 3.60
C ASN A 205 -5.18 4.79 3.71
N SER A 206 -5.83 5.93 3.94
CA SER A 206 -7.28 6.00 4.15
C SER A 206 -8.10 5.44 3.00
N THR A 207 -7.64 5.57 1.76
CA THR A 207 -8.38 5.11 0.57
C THR A 207 -8.31 3.60 0.37
N ASN A 208 -7.38 2.92 1.04
CA ASN A 208 -7.23 1.47 0.99
C ASN A 208 -8.10 0.75 2.03
N PHE A 209 -8.66 1.47 3.02
CA PHE A 209 -9.65 0.93 3.94
C PHE A 209 -11.07 1.15 3.39
N LEU A 210 -11.86 0.08 3.36
CA LEU A 210 -13.28 0.11 3.05
C LEU A 210 -14.07 -0.03 4.36
N ILE A 211 -14.65 1.08 4.81
CA ILE A 211 -15.36 1.17 6.08
C ILE A 211 -16.85 0.90 5.87
N ASN A 212 -17.40 0.04 6.70
CA ASN A 212 -18.82 -0.29 6.78
C ASN A 212 -19.44 0.09 8.13
N GLY A 213 -18.61 0.52 9.08
CA GLY A 213 -19.00 0.99 10.40
C GLY A 213 -18.61 0.06 11.54
N GLU A 214 -18.93 0.49 12.75
CA GLU A 214 -18.65 -0.25 13.98
C GLU A 214 -19.43 -1.57 14.02
N GLY A 215 -18.81 -2.64 14.50
CA GLY A 215 -19.40 -3.97 14.58
C GLY A 215 -19.57 -4.69 13.24
N LYS A 216 -19.23 -4.03 12.12
CA LYS A 216 -19.27 -4.62 10.79
C LYS A 216 -17.88 -5.02 10.30
N SER A 217 -17.83 -5.79 9.21
CA SER A 217 -16.57 -6.10 8.55
C SER A 217 -16.07 -4.87 7.79
N ASN A 218 -14.97 -4.30 8.27
CA ASN A 218 -14.17 -3.32 7.54
C ASN A 218 -13.04 -4.07 6.84
N TYR A 219 -12.61 -3.60 5.69
CA TYR A 219 -11.68 -4.32 4.81
C TYR A 219 -10.48 -3.47 4.46
N LEU A 220 -9.38 -4.15 4.11
CA LEU A 220 -8.18 -3.55 3.52
C LEU A 220 -7.99 -4.10 2.11
N ILE A 221 -7.87 -3.20 1.15
CA ILE A 221 -7.61 -3.49 -0.26
C ILE A 221 -6.23 -2.99 -0.68
N ASP A 222 -5.86 -3.27 -1.93
CA ASP A 222 -4.61 -2.84 -2.55
C ASP A 222 -3.36 -3.49 -1.94
N TRP A 223 -3.15 -4.75 -2.33
CA TRP A 223 -2.07 -5.62 -1.84
C TRP A 223 -0.95 -5.80 -2.86
N GLU A 224 -0.57 -4.73 -3.55
CA GLU A 224 0.45 -4.81 -4.60
C GLU A 224 1.90 -4.83 -4.08
N LYS A 225 2.13 -4.44 -2.80
CA LYS A 225 3.46 -4.40 -2.19
C LYS A 225 3.54 -5.13 -0.83
N PRO A 226 3.01 -6.36 -0.70
CA PRO A 226 3.06 -7.07 0.57
C PRO A 226 4.47 -7.56 0.88
N LEU A 227 4.78 -7.65 2.18
CA LEU A 227 6.02 -8.23 2.69
C LEU A 227 5.70 -9.25 3.80
N PHE A 228 6.63 -10.13 4.10
CA PHE A 228 6.65 -10.85 5.37
C PHE A 228 7.46 -10.04 6.36
N GLY A 229 6.82 -9.50 7.40
CA GLY A 229 7.46 -8.53 8.27
C GLY A 229 6.74 -8.27 9.59
N ASN A 230 7.29 -7.33 10.34
CA ASN A 230 6.73 -6.89 11.61
C ASN A 230 5.47 -6.03 11.38
N PRO A 231 4.32 -6.35 12.01
CA PRO A 231 3.08 -5.55 11.87
C PRO A 231 3.25 -4.08 12.26
N ALA A 232 4.22 -3.75 13.10
CA ALA A 232 4.52 -2.36 13.46
C ALA A 232 4.99 -1.51 12.26
N GLN A 233 5.51 -2.13 11.19
CA GLN A 233 5.84 -1.42 9.95
C GLN A 233 4.58 -0.86 9.28
N ASP A 234 3.51 -1.64 9.22
CA ASP A 234 2.22 -1.18 8.71
C ASP A 234 1.63 -0.07 9.60
N LEU A 235 1.67 -0.24 10.93
CA LEU A 235 1.20 0.80 11.84
C LEU A 235 2.02 2.09 11.70
N GLY A 236 3.34 1.99 11.65
CA GLY A 236 4.22 3.14 11.47
C GLY A 236 4.00 3.85 10.14
N HIS A 237 3.74 3.09 9.05
CA HIS A 237 3.37 3.66 7.77
C HIS A 237 2.02 4.37 7.85
N PHE A 238 1.01 3.72 8.37
CA PHE A 238 -0.37 4.24 8.43
C PHE A 238 -0.51 5.51 9.29
N LEU A 239 0.24 5.61 10.38
CA LEU A 239 0.18 6.72 11.32
C LEU A 239 1.16 7.86 10.99
N ALA A 240 2.06 7.66 10.06
CA ALA A 240 3.04 8.68 9.67
C ALA A 240 2.35 9.91 9.06
N PRO A 241 2.77 11.15 9.41
CA PRO A 241 2.21 12.37 8.84
C PRO A 241 2.31 12.42 7.31
N THR A 242 3.35 11.84 6.73
CA THR A 242 3.50 11.74 5.28
C THR A 242 2.52 10.75 4.63
N THR A 243 1.86 9.91 5.38
CA THR A 243 0.77 9.05 4.89
C THR A 243 -0.58 9.72 5.08
N THR A 244 -0.85 10.22 6.28
CA THR A 244 -2.15 10.81 6.61
C THR A 244 -2.39 12.11 5.83
N PHE A 245 -1.36 12.92 5.62
CA PHE A 245 -1.44 14.18 4.86
C PHE A 245 -1.64 13.95 3.35
N TRP A 246 -1.28 12.79 2.81
CA TRP A 246 -1.27 12.55 1.34
C TRP A 246 -2.63 12.76 0.68
N LYS A 247 -3.68 12.17 1.24
CA LYS A 247 -5.02 12.20 0.63
C LYS A 247 -6.02 13.12 1.36
N THR A 248 -5.71 13.52 2.60
CA THR A 248 -6.71 14.09 3.51
C THR A 248 -6.32 15.40 4.19
N ASP A 249 -5.08 15.87 4.06
CA ASP A 249 -4.53 17.03 4.78
C ASP A 249 -4.49 16.86 6.33
N VAL A 250 -4.68 15.63 6.84
CA VAL A 250 -4.67 15.33 8.27
C VAL A 250 -3.24 15.04 8.73
N ILE A 251 -2.88 15.56 9.88
CA ILE A 251 -1.69 15.16 10.65
C ILE A 251 -2.19 14.76 12.03
N LEU A 252 -1.99 13.49 12.37
CA LEU A 252 -2.43 12.95 13.66
C LEU A 252 -1.62 13.54 14.81
N THR A 253 -2.29 13.84 15.91
CA THR A 253 -1.65 14.19 17.17
C THR A 253 -1.01 12.96 17.82
N SER A 254 -0.03 13.18 18.72
CA SER A 254 0.56 12.08 19.49
C SER A 254 -0.50 11.29 20.28
N GLU A 255 -1.52 11.96 20.79
CA GLU A 255 -2.61 11.30 21.51
C GLU A 255 -3.45 10.39 20.61
N GLU A 256 -3.75 10.80 19.39
CA GLU A 256 -4.48 9.98 18.39
C GLU A 256 -3.65 8.77 17.98
N ILE A 257 -2.34 8.94 17.78
CA ILE A 257 -1.39 7.85 17.48
C ILE A 257 -1.41 6.82 18.61
N GLU A 258 -1.27 7.26 19.86
CA GLU A 258 -1.28 6.37 21.03
C GLU A 258 -2.62 5.64 21.19
N LYS A 259 -3.73 6.33 21.05
CA LYS A 259 -5.07 5.71 21.06
C LYS A 259 -5.25 4.64 19.98
N PHE A 260 -4.70 4.90 18.79
CA PHE A 260 -4.76 3.91 17.72
C PHE A 260 -3.93 2.66 18.04
N ILE A 261 -2.70 2.84 18.54
CA ILE A 261 -1.83 1.74 18.97
C ILE A 261 -2.51 0.92 20.08
N ASP A 262 -3.11 1.59 21.08
CA ASP A 262 -3.88 0.93 22.14
C ASP A 262 -5.05 0.11 21.59
N ALA A 263 -5.82 0.70 20.67
CA ALA A 263 -6.95 0.02 20.03
C ALA A 263 -6.48 -1.20 19.22
N TYR A 264 -5.36 -1.10 18.53
CA TYR A 264 -4.77 -2.22 17.79
C TYR A 264 -4.31 -3.34 18.74
N ILE A 265 -3.52 -3.03 19.78
CA ILE A 265 -3.05 -4.01 20.76
C ILE A 265 -4.24 -4.70 21.44
N LYS A 266 -5.26 -3.93 21.83
CA LYS A 266 -6.50 -4.47 22.39
C LYS A 266 -7.21 -5.42 21.40
N ALA A 267 -7.26 -5.04 20.12
CA ALA A 267 -7.88 -5.87 19.08
C ALA A 267 -7.08 -7.13 18.77
N VAL A 268 -5.75 -7.11 18.87
CA VAL A 268 -4.90 -8.31 18.78
C VAL A 268 -5.25 -9.30 19.90
N GLY A 269 -5.43 -8.83 21.14
CA GLY A 269 -5.73 -9.70 22.28
C GLY A 269 -4.66 -10.77 22.48
N ASN A 270 -5.08 -12.03 22.44
CA ASN A 270 -4.19 -13.19 22.65
C ASN A 270 -3.75 -13.89 21.35
N ARG A 271 -3.99 -13.30 20.16
CA ARG A 271 -3.69 -13.95 18.88
C ARG A 271 -2.21 -14.06 18.61
N PHE A 272 -1.43 -13.09 19.05
CA PHE A 272 0.03 -13.10 19.05
C PHE A 272 0.59 -12.14 20.11
N LYS A 273 1.89 -12.23 20.40
CA LYS A 273 2.56 -11.35 21.38
C LYS A 273 2.78 -9.97 20.77
N ALA A 274 2.15 -8.95 21.36
CA ALA A 274 2.19 -7.57 20.91
C ALA A 274 3.08 -6.65 21.78
N ASP A 275 3.98 -7.23 22.60
CA ASP A 275 4.72 -6.51 23.64
C ASP A 275 5.57 -5.36 23.10
N MET A 276 6.15 -5.51 21.91
CA MET A 276 7.05 -4.53 21.27
C MET A 276 6.36 -3.68 20.20
N ILE A 277 5.05 -3.87 19.96
CA ILE A 277 4.35 -3.19 18.87
C ILE A 277 4.44 -1.66 18.99
N ARG A 278 4.23 -1.13 20.18
CA ARG A 278 4.31 0.32 20.43
C ARG A 278 5.68 0.89 20.10
N GLU A 279 6.72 0.31 20.67
CA GLU A 279 8.10 0.75 20.49
C GLU A 279 8.52 0.67 19.01
N HIS A 280 8.22 -0.47 18.37
CA HIS A 280 8.54 -0.66 16.96
C HIS A 280 7.73 0.29 16.06
N THR A 281 6.45 0.55 16.36
CA THR A 281 5.66 1.54 15.59
C THR A 281 6.30 2.92 15.63
N HIS A 282 6.74 3.38 16.82
CA HIS A 282 7.47 4.63 16.94
C HIS A 282 8.82 4.64 16.23
N ALA A 283 9.45 3.48 16.06
CA ALA A 283 10.67 3.36 15.27
C ALA A 283 10.40 3.50 13.76
N PHE A 284 9.27 2.97 13.27
CA PHE A 284 8.91 3.03 11.86
C PHE A 284 8.36 4.39 11.40
N ILE A 285 7.61 5.11 12.23
CA ILE A 285 6.99 6.41 11.86
C ILE A 285 8.02 7.38 11.22
N PRO A 286 9.16 7.72 11.87
CA PRO A 286 10.10 8.69 11.30
C PRO A 286 10.77 8.20 10.01
N ILE A 287 11.04 6.92 9.89
CA ILE A 287 11.65 6.34 8.70
C ILE A 287 10.65 6.34 7.53
N THR A 288 9.37 6.07 7.80
CA THR A 288 8.31 6.21 6.81
C THR A 288 8.12 7.67 6.36
N CYS A 289 8.31 8.63 7.27
CA CYS A 289 8.29 10.05 6.89
C CYS A 289 9.33 10.35 5.79
N LEU A 290 10.53 9.82 5.93
CA LEU A 290 11.58 9.98 4.93
C LEU A 290 11.19 9.34 3.59
N ARG A 291 10.58 8.15 3.64
CA ARG A 291 10.09 7.48 2.44
C ARG A 291 9.06 8.36 1.70
N GLY A 292 8.11 8.95 2.42
CA GLY A 292 7.13 9.86 1.83
C GLY A 292 7.76 11.12 1.19
N ILE A 293 8.72 11.75 1.89
CA ILE A 293 9.44 12.94 1.37
C ILE A 293 10.25 12.60 0.11
N THR A 294 11.03 11.52 0.15
CA THR A 294 11.91 11.16 -0.97
C THR A 294 11.13 10.67 -2.19
N TRP A 295 10.01 9.96 -1.96
CA TRP A 295 9.08 9.61 -3.03
C TRP A 295 8.47 10.87 -3.68
N CYS A 296 8.02 11.83 -2.88
CA CYS A 296 7.48 13.08 -3.40
C CYS A 296 8.54 13.90 -4.16
N ALA A 297 9.77 13.91 -3.70
CA ALA A 297 10.89 14.58 -4.38
C ALA A 297 11.17 13.95 -5.75
N MET A 298 11.25 12.61 -5.82
CA MET A 298 11.39 11.87 -7.06
C MET A 298 10.21 12.12 -8.02
N ALA A 299 8.98 11.97 -7.53
CA ALA A 299 7.77 12.15 -8.32
C ALA A 299 7.65 13.59 -8.84
N TRP A 300 8.06 14.58 -8.04
CA TRP A 300 8.06 15.98 -8.46
C TRP A 300 8.92 16.20 -9.71
N VAL A 301 10.12 15.60 -9.77
CA VAL A 301 10.99 15.67 -10.97
C VAL A 301 10.31 14.99 -12.16
N GLN A 302 9.70 13.83 -11.96
CA GLN A 302 8.98 13.13 -13.02
C GLN A 302 7.78 13.92 -13.55
N TYR A 303 7.11 14.70 -12.68
CA TYR A 303 6.01 15.59 -13.07
C TYR A 303 6.45 16.81 -13.89
N GLN A 304 7.74 17.15 -13.87
CA GLN A 304 8.30 18.23 -14.69
C GLN A 304 8.71 17.76 -16.11
N GLN A 305 8.67 16.45 -16.38
CA GLN A 305 9.03 15.94 -17.70
C GLN A 305 7.93 16.25 -18.72
N PRO A 306 8.29 16.75 -19.93
CA PRO A 306 7.31 17.20 -20.94
C PRO A 306 6.50 16.04 -21.56
N ASP A 307 7.00 14.81 -21.45
CA ASP A 307 6.41 13.60 -22.01
C ASP A 307 5.61 12.77 -20.99
N LYS A 308 5.34 13.33 -19.81
CA LYS A 308 4.52 12.63 -18.80
C LYS A 308 3.10 12.42 -19.32
N LEU A 309 2.76 11.14 -19.53
CA LEU A 309 1.47 10.71 -20.12
C LEU A 309 0.26 11.03 -19.23
N ILE A 310 0.43 11.02 -17.92
CA ILE A 310 -0.65 11.29 -16.95
C ILE A 310 -0.20 12.41 -16.03
N PHE A 311 -0.83 13.58 -16.18
CA PHE A 311 -0.66 14.69 -15.26
C PHE A 311 -1.91 14.90 -14.41
N ASN A 312 -1.73 14.86 -13.08
CA ASN A 312 -2.81 15.11 -12.12
C ASN A 312 -2.47 16.34 -11.29
N GLU A 313 -3.23 17.41 -11.47
CA GLU A 313 -2.98 18.70 -10.82
C GLU A 313 -3.04 18.61 -9.28
N SER A 314 -3.98 17.82 -8.72
CA SER A 314 -4.09 17.64 -7.27
C SER A 314 -2.87 16.89 -6.70
N THR A 315 -2.36 15.88 -7.40
CA THR A 315 -1.10 15.22 -7.06
C THR A 315 0.06 16.18 -7.11
N PHE A 316 0.20 16.95 -8.19
CA PHE A 316 1.29 17.92 -8.32
C PHE A 316 1.28 18.99 -7.21
N LYS A 317 0.08 19.45 -6.83
CA LYS A 317 -0.08 20.36 -5.69
C LYS A 317 0.42 19.72 -4.39
N LYS A 318 0.10 18.44 -4.16
CA LYS A 318 0.58 17.70 -2.99
C LYS A 318 2.10 17.52 -3.00
N LEU A 319 2.71 17.17 -4.13
CA LEU A 319 4.17 17.08 -4.25
C LEU A 319 4.86 18.38 -3.83
N ASN A 320 4.33 19.53 -4.25
CA ASN A 320 4.84 20.84 -3.82
C ASN A 320 4.68 21.06 -2.32
N ALA A 321 3.55 20.66 -1.73
CA ALA A 321 3.30 20.79 -0.29
C ALA A 321 4.27 19.94 0.55
N TYR A 322 4.65 18.74 0.10
CA TYR A 322 5.66 17.89 0.78
C TYR A 322 7.07 18.48 0.69
N LEU A 323 7.36 19.23 -0.37
CA LEU A 323 8.66 19.90 -0.56
C LEU A 323 8.65 21.34 -0.05
N ASP A 324 7.60 21.76 0.64
CA ASP A 324 7.59 23.01 1.36
C ASP A 324 8.53 22.94 2.57
N MET A 325 9.31 24.03 2.80
CA MET A 325 10.32 24.03 3.87
C MET A 325 9.71 23.92 5.26
N ASP A 326 8.51 24.44 5.47
CA ASP A 326 7.85 24.32 6.78
C ASP A 326 7.37 22.91 7.03
N PHE A 327 6.89 22.20 5.99
CA PHE A 327 6.57 20.78 6.09
C PHE A 327 7.82 19.93 6.36
N LEU A 328 8.92 20.18 5.65
CA LEU A 328 10.20 19.48 5.87
C LEU A 328 10.74 19.71 7.29
N LYS A 329 10.63 20.93 7.83
CA LYS A 329 10.99 21.25 9.23
C LYS A 329 10.11 20.51 10.22
N ASN A 330 8.81 20.40 9.96
CA ASN A 330 7.91 19.62 10.82
C ASN A 330 8.31 18.13 10.83
N ILE A 331 8.67 17.55 9.67
CA ILE A 331 9.16 16.16 9.60
C ILE A 331 10.45 15.96 10.39
N ARG A 332 11.34 16.95 10.44
CA ARG A 332 12.55 16.89 11.26
C ARG A 332 12.23 16.58 12.71
N GLY A 333 11.16 17.15 13.26
CA GLY A 333 10.74 16.90 14.65
C GLY A 333 10.41 15.43 14.97
N TYR A 334 10.07 14.61 13.97
CA TYR A 334 9.88 13.16 14.16
C TYR A 334 11.20 12.37 14.13
N LEU A 335 12.25 12.95 13.54
CA LEU A 335 13.58 12.32 13.41
C LEU A 335 14.52 12.67 14.56
N GLU A 336 14.29 13.80 15.20
CA GLU A 336 15.03 14.21 16.39
C GLU A 336 14.46 13.52 17.64
N PRO A 337 15.29 13.20 18.67
CA PRO A 337 14.86 12.53 19.89
C PRO A 337 13.92 13.38 20.74
#